data_ad88b39dcb5bcf7d7072dfff110727b6
#
_entry.id   ad88b39dcb5bcf7d7072dfff110727b6
#
_cell.length_a   1.000
_cell.length_b   1.000
_cell.length_c   1.000
_cell.angle_alpha   90.00
_cell.angle_beta   90.00
_cell.angle_gamma   90.00
#
_symmetry.space_group_name_H-M   'P 1'
#
loop_
_entity.id
_entity.type
_entity.pdbx_description
1 polymer ?
#
loop_
_entity_poly.entity_id
_entity_poly.type
_entity_poly.pdbx_seq_one_letter_code
_entity_poly.pdbx_strand_id
1 'polypeptide(L)'
;MRFRPLFHFAALCWLGGLALAAPAAAKVFNPASFTLANGLQVVVITNMRAPVVTHMVWYHVGAADEARGKSGVAHYLEHLMFKGTEQIPLGEFSRIIARNGGRDNAFTTHDYTGYYQDVAVDRLPTVMRMEADRMANLRLTDAVARPELDVVLEERRSRIDNEPSSRLYEQAQAALFIHHPYGIPVIGWEPEIRALDYQDALAFYRTWYAPNNATVVIAGAVTAADVKPLAEQYYGPIAARPVPARVRVAEPEHVAAVRLEMTSDRVRERSWARRYVAPSHHAGATELAYPLQLLAEILGGGETSRLNRALVIDHKVAASVGADYEATQLDLGSFTIFANPRPGTEIAAFERALDAELRHVRDDGVTADELARAKLQLQAATVYALDSLTAGARTIGAALSTGGTIDDVEAWPDRIGAVTPEQVRAAARAVLKDDTAVTSLLKPARTS
;
A
#
# COMPACT_ATOMS: atom_id res chain seq x y z
N MET A 1 -10.37 -95.35 2.40
CA MET A 1 -9.36 -94.35 1.96
C MET A 1 -10.03 -93.41 1.00
N ARG A 2 -10.36 -92.21 1.44
CA ARG A 2 -10.85 -91.09 0.60
C ARG A 2 -10.23 -89.80 1.09
N PHE A 3 -9.33 -89.21 0.31
CA PHE A 3 -8.72 -87.89 0.54
C PHE A 3 -9.72 -86.77 0.20
N ARG A 4 -9.86 -85.79 1.10
CA ARG A 4 -10.54 -84.52 0.84
C ARG A 4 -9.47 -83.44 0.71
N PRO A 5 -9.54 -82.53 -0.30
CA PRO A 5 -8.66 -81.40 -0.37
C PRO A 5 -9.24 -80.18 0.44
N LEU A 6 -8.37 -79.48 1.21
CA LEU A 6 -8.63 -78.24 1.85
C LEU A 6 -8.57 -77.09 0.82
N PHE A 7 -9.65 -76.30 0.74
CA PHE A 7 -9.65 -75.03 0.01
C PHE A 7 -9.21 -73.97 0.97
N HIS A 8 -8.10 -73.24 0.60
CA HIS A 8 -7.69 -72.01 1.27
C HIS A 8 -8.36 -70.80 0.57
N PHE A 9 -9.24 -70.08 1.28
CA PHE A 9 -9.76 -68.81 0.87
C PHE A 9 -8.74 -67.72 1.25
N ALA A 10 -8.09 -67.08 0.28
CA ALA A 10 -7.31 -65.87 0.47
C ALA A 10 -8.23 -64.67 0.42
N ALA A 11 -8.46 -64.02 1.56
CA ALA A 11 -9.17 -62.76 1.64
C ALA A 11 -8.24 -61.60 1.21
N LEU A 12 -8.50 -61.01 0.04
CA LEU A 12 -7.85 -59.79 -0.43
C LEU A 12 -8.47 -58.60 0.31
N CYS A 13 -7.76 -58.05 1.29
CA CYS A 13 -8.11 -56.73 1.89
C CYS A 13 -7.79 -55.62 0.92
N TRP A 14 -8.80 -55.03 0.30
CA TRP A 14 -8.67 -53.73 -0.38
C TRP A 14 -8.60 -52.62 0.67
N LEU A 15 -7.41 -52.08 0.90
CA LEU A 15 -7.20 -50.80 1.59
C LEU A 15 -7.50 -49.69 0.60
N GLY A 16 -8.73 -49.24 0.54
CA GLY A 16 -9.12 -48.00 -0.12
C GLY A 16 -8.52 -46.82 0.63
N GLY A 17 -7.44 -46.24 0.11
CA GLY A 17 -6.91 -44.99 0.60
C GLY A 17 -7.94 -43.86 0.39
N LEU A 18 -8.64 -43.45 1.46
CA LEU A 18 -9.33 -42.17 1.46
C LEU A 18 -8.25 -41.11 1.38
N ALA A 19 -8.03 -40.51 0.22
CA ALA A 19 -7.36 -39.24 0.10
C ALA A 19 -8.23 -38.20 0.81
N LEU A 20 -7.86 -37.83 2.02
CA LEU A 20 -8.40 -36.62 2.71
C LEU A 20 -8.05 -35.43 1.81
N ALA A 21 -9.02 -34.96 1.02
CA ALA A 21 -8.92 -33.67 0.37
C ALA A 21 -8.72 -32.64 1.47
N ALA A 22 -7.57 -32.00 1.51
CA ALA A 22 -7.35 -30.85 2.36
C ALA A 22 -8.49 -29.84 2.08
N PRO A 23 -9.13 -29.26 3.11
CA PRO A 23 -10.13 -28.24 2.89
C PRO A 23 -9.49 -27.13 2.05
N ALA A 24 -10.08 -26.81 0.89
CA ALA A 24 -9.66 -25.65 0.13
C ALA A 24 -9.73 -24.44 1.05
N ALA A 25 -8.62 -23.74 1.24
CA ALA A 25 -8.60 -22.52 2.05
C ALA A 25 -9.69 -21.58 1.56
N ALA A 26 -10.49 -21.06 2.49
CA ALA A 26 -11.53 -20.11 2.14
C ALA A 26 -10.87 -18.86 1.53
N LYS A 27 -11.19 -18.57 0.28
CA LYS A 27 -10.66 -17.38 -0.40
C LYS A 27 -11.10 -16.11 0.33
N VAL A 28 -10.20 -15.14 0.42
CA VAL A 28 -10.45 -13.88 1.16
C VAL A 28 -11.54 -13.06 0.48
N PHE A 29 -11.35 -12.68 -0.79
CA PHE A 29 -12.29 -11.86 -1.55
C PHE A 29 -12.99 -12.62 -2.66
N ASN A 30 -12.44 -13.74 -3.09
CA ASN A 30 -12.92 -14.59 -4.19
C ASN A 30 -13.31 -13.80 -5.45
N PRO A 31 -12.43 -12.93 -5.98
CA PRO A 31 -12.75 -12.08 -7.12
C PRO A 31 -12.81 -12.88 -8.42
N ALA A 32 -13.68 -12.44 -9.35
CA ALA A 32 -13.61 -12.82 -10.74
C ALA A 32 -12.77 -11.82 -11.53
N SER A 33 -12.01 -12.26 -12.53
CA SER A 33 -11.16 -11.39 -13.34
C SER A 33 -11.25 -11.76 -14.82
N PHE A 34 -11.18 -10.74 -15.67
CA PHE A 34 -11.07 -10.90 -17.13
C PHE A 34 -10.29 -9.71 -17.72
N THR A 35 -9.73 -9.89 -18.92
CA THR A 35 -8.99 -8.86 -19.63
C THR A 35 -9.70 -8.52 -20.94
N LEU A 36 -9.88 -7.23 -21.23
CA LEU A 36 -10.43 -6.76 -22.48
C LEU A 36 -9.40 -6.87 -23.63
N ALA A 37 -9.86 -6.80 -24.87
CA ALA A 37 -8.99 -6.90 -26.05
C ALA A 37 -7.90 -5.81 -26.13
N ASN A 38 -8.15 -4.65 -25.50
CA ASN A 38 -7.20 -3.54 -25.40
C ASN A 38 -6.21 -3.67 -24.21
N GLY A 39 -6.23 -4.79 -23.50
CA GLY A 39 -5.32 -5.07 -22.39
C GLY A 39 -5.79 -4.57 -21.01
N LEU A 40 -6.94 -3.89 -20.90
CA LEU A 40 -7.48 -3.48 -19.61
C LEU A 40 -7.89 -4.70 -18.79
N GLN A 41 -7.32 -4.86 -17.61
CA GLN A 41 -7.74 -5.87 -16.64
C GLN A 41 -8.95 -5.36 -15.85
N VAL A 42 -9.97 -6.21 -15.71
CA VAL A 42 -11.15 -5.92 -14.89
C VAL A 42 -11.31 -7.00 -13.83
N VAL A 43 -11.43 -6.57 -12.58
CA VAL A 43 -11.61 -7.44 -11.41
C VAL A 43 -12.94 -7.10 -10.75
N VAL A 44 -13.73 -8.12 -10.42
CA VAL A 44 -15.05 -7.98 -9.80
C VAL A 44 -15.10 -8.74 -8.49
N ILE A 45 -15.38 -8.02 -7.40
CA ILE A 45 -15.60 -8.58 -6.06
C ILE A 45 -17.10 -8.49 -5.78
N THR A 46 -17.80 -9.61 -5.91
CA THR A 46 -19.24 -9.66 -5.69
C THR A 46 -19.58 -9.61 -4.21
N ASN A 47 -20.39 -8.61 -3.80
CA ASN A 47 -20.92 -8.50 -2.44
C ASN A 47 -22.35 -7.94 -2.48
N MET A 48 -23.34 -8.82 -2.29
CA MET A 48 -24.77 -8.51 -2.42
C MET A 48 -25.43 -7.96 -1.14
N ARG A 49 -24.64 -7.56 -0.11
CA ARG A 49 -25.18 -7.11 1.18
C ARG A 49 -25.95 -5.77 1.09
N ALA A 50 -25.57 -4.90 0.17
CA ALA A 50 -26.20 -3.61 -0.04
C ALA A 50 -26.18 -3.26 -1.55
N PRO A 51 -27.20 -2.50 -2.07
CA PRO A 51 -27.31 -2.16 -3.47
C PRO A 51 -26.36 -1.02 -3.88
N VAL A 52 -25.09 -1.15 -3.52
CA VAL A 52 -24.02 -0.16 -3.80
C VAL A 52 -22.83 -0.83 -4.44
N VAL A 53 -22.04 -0.03 -5.15
CA VAL A 53 -20.77 -0.46 -5.74
C VAL A 53 -19.68 0.58 -5.47
N THR A 54 -18.47 0.10 -5.26
CA THR A 54 -17.23 0.86 -5.40
C THR A 54 -16.62 0.53 -6.75
N HIS A 55 -16.46 1.54 -7.60
CA HIS A 55 -15.75 1.44 -8.86
C HIS A 55 -14.40 2.13 -8.71
N MET A 56 -13.28 1.45 -9.03
CA MET A 56 -11.94 1.98 -8.95
C MET A 56 -11.18 1.76 -10.25
N VAL A 57 -10.50 2.80 -10.73
CA VAL A 57 -9.51 2.71 -11.82
C VAL A 57 -8.13 2.94 -11.23
N TRP A 58 -7.24 2.00 -11.47
CA TRP A 58 -5.85 2.00 -11.01
C TRP A 58 -4.94 2.13 -12.21
N TYR A 59 -4.17 3.20 -12.28
CA TYR A 59 -3.09 3.34 -13.27
C TYR A 59 -1.79 2.87 -12.63
N HIS A 60 -1.07 2.00 -13.34
CA HIS A 60 0.19 1.41 -12.87
C HIS A 60 1.35 2.40 -13.07
N VAL A 61 1.21 3.57 -12.49
CA VAL A 61 2.17 4.68 -12.55
C VAL A 61 1.94 5.62 -11.39
N GLY A 62 3.03 6.09 -10.76
CA GLY A 62 2.98 7.02 -9.65
C GLY A 62 4.18 7.97 -9.64
N ALA A 63 4.43 8.59 -8.49
CA ALA A 63 5.48 9.59 -8.35
C ALA A 63 6.90 9.04 -8.62
N ALA A 64 7.13 7.74 -8.41
CA ALA A 64 8.43 7.13 -8.69
C ALA A 64 8.73 6.95 -10.20
N ASP A 65 7.75 7.21 -11.07
CA ASP A 65 7.88 7.14 -12.52
C ASP A 65 8.07 8.52 -13.17
N GLU A 66 8.19 9.56 -12.36
CA GLU A 66 8.41 10.94 -12.80
C GLU A 66 9.82 11.16 -13.33
N ALA A 67 9.95 12.04 -14.32
CA ALA A 67 11.25 12.47 -14.79
C ALA A 67 11.96 13.33 -13.74
N ARG A 68 13.28 13.22 -13.63
CA ARG A 68 14.08 14.07 -12.73
C ARG A 68 13.81 15.55 -13.01
N GLY A 69 13.61 16.36 -11.97
CA GLY A 69 13.28 17.77 -12.08
C GLY A 69 11.81 18.08 -12.35
N LYS A 70 10.93 17.04 -12.31
CA LYS A 70 9.49 17.15 -12.54
C LYS A 70 8.68 16.50 -11.42
N SER A 71 9.24 16.47 -10.20
CA SER A 71 8.54 15.84 -9.08
C SER A 71 7.21 16.53 -8.78
N GLY A 72 6.21 15.71 -8.46
CA GLY A 72 4.83 16.16 -8.23
C GLY A 72 3.95 16.17 -9.48
N VAL A 73 4.48 15.83 -10.69
CA VAL A 73 3.65 15.83 -11.91
C VAL A 73 2.56 14.76 -11.87
N ALA A 74 2.80 13.61 -11.23
CA ALA A 74 1.80 12.55 -11.06
C ALA A 74 0.64 13.02 -10.17
N HIS A 75 0.94 13.65 -9.04
CA HIS A 75 -0.05 14.22 -8.14
C HIS A 75 -0.76 15.42 -8.76
N TYR A 76 -0.04 16.28 -9.46
CA TYR A 76 -0.65 17.40 -10.22
C TYR A 76 -1.62 16.90 -11.29
N LEU A 77 -1.25 15.83 -12.02
CA LEU A 77 -2.17 15.21 -12.97
C LEU A 77 -3.39 14.62 -12.28
N GLU A 78 -3.25 14.01 -11.09
CA GLU A 78 -4.40 13.53 -10.30
C GLU A 78 -5.44 14.64 -10.15
N HIS A 79 -5.03 15.84 -9.72
CA HIS A 79 -5.92 17.00 -9.61
C HIS A 79 -6.52 17.41 -10.96
N LEU A 80 -5.70 17.42 -11.99
CA LEU A 80 -6.12 17.85 -13.33
C LEU A 80 -7.11 16.86 -14.00
N MET A 81 -7.12 15.60 -13.60
CA MET A 81 -8.10 14.61 -14.07
C MET A 81 -9.54 14.96 -13.70
N PHE A 82 -9.77 15.85 -12.74
CA PHE A 82 -11.08 16.37 -12.39
C PHE A 82 -11.46 17.64 -13.16
N LYS A 83 -10.58 18.13 -14.04
CA LYS A 83 -10.82 19.41 -14.77
C LYS A 83 -11.61 19.27 -16.05
N GLY A 84 -11.98 18.03 -16.41
CA GLY A 84 -12.97 17.75 -17.42
C GLY A 84 -12.42 17.27 -18.75
N THR A 85 -13.35 16.92 -19.60
CA THR A 85 -13.18 16.46 -20.97
C THR A 85 -14.05 17.32 -21.90
N GLU A 86 -14.13 16.98 -23.18
CA GLU A 86 -15.08 17.61 -24.07
C GLU A 86 -16.54 17.29 -23.70
N GLN A 87 -16.80 16.06 -23.20
CA GLN A 87 -18.13 15.59 -22.86
C GLN A 87 -18.54 15.96 -21.43
N ILE A 88 -17.58 16.12 -20.53
CA ILE A 88 -17.80 16.40 -19.11
C ILE A 88 -17.04 17.69 -18.77
N PRO A 89 -17.71 18.84 -18.77
CA PRO A 89 -17.05 20.13 -18.48
C PRO A 89 -16.46 20.20 -17.07
N LEU A 90 -15.61 21.19 -16.85
CA LEU A 90 -14.95 21.50 -15.57
C LEU A 90 -15.95 21.50 -14.40
N GLY A 91 -15.66 20.72 -13.36
CA GLY A 91 -16.42 20.61 -12.13
C GLY A 91 -17.71 19.78 -12.24
N GLU A 92 -18.08 19.30 -13.44
CA GLU A 92 -19.29 18.47 -13.59
C GLU A 92 -19.07 17.02 -13.17
N PHE A 93 -17.86 16.48 -13.21
CA PHE A 93 -17.60 15.09 -12.84
C PHE A 93 -18.11 14.80 -11.41
N SER A 94 -17.52 15.43 -10.40
CA SER A 94 -17.90 15.24 -8.99
C SER A 94 -19.34 15.71 -8.71
N ARG A 95 -19.84 16.74 -9.44
CA ARG A 95 -21.20 17.21 -9.32
C ARG A 95 -22.22 16.17 -9.81
N ILE A 96 -21.92 15.46 -10.90
CA ILE A 96 -22.77 14.34 -11.38
C ILE A 96 -22.76 13.21 -10.35
N ILE A 97 -21.60 12.84 -9.80
CA ILE A 97 -21.51 11.80 -8.77
C ILE A 97 -22.35 12.19 -7.54
N ALA A 98 -22.18 13.40 -7.02
CA ALA A 98 -22.92 13.90 -5.85
C ALA A 98 -24.44 13.93 -6.08
N ARG A 99 -24.92 14.39 -7.27
CA ARG A 99 -26.35 14.38 -7.64
C ARG A 99 -26.95 12.96 -7.68
N ASN A 100 -26.11 11.95 -7.91
CA ASN A 100 -26.50 10.54 -7.87
C ASN A 100 -26.30 9.90 -6.49
N GLY A 101 -26.09 10.72 -5.45
CA GLY A 101 -25.92 10.23 -4.07
C GLY A 101 -24.60 9.53 -3.80
N GLY A 102 -23.64 9.64 -4.72
CA GLY A 102 -22.32 9.05 -4.63
C GLY A 102 -21.27 10.00 -4.07
N ARG A 103 -20.07 9.47 -3.95
CA ARG A 103 -18.83 10.21 -3.64
C ARG A 103 -17.71 9.73 -4.54
N ASP A 104 -16.79 10.61 -4.85
CA ASP A 104 -15.60 10.33 -5.62
C ASP A 104 -14.36 10.91 -4.93
N ASN A 105 -13.22 10.32 -5.21
CA ASN A 105 -11.92 10.82 -4.79
C ASN A 105 -10.82 10.13 -5.59
N ALA A 106 -9.58 10.56 -5.37
CA ALA A 106 -8.38 9.96 -5.95
C ALA A 106 -7.24 9.92 -4.93
N PHE A 107 -6.16 9.26 -5.30
CA PHE A 107 -4.92 9.24 -4.54
C PHE A 107 -3.76 8.87 -5.45
N THR A 108 -2.61 9.47 -5.20
CA THR A 108 -1.33 9.13 -5.82
C THR A 108 -0.38 8.58 -4.77
N THR A 109 0.36 7.53 -5.15
CA THR A 109 1.47 6.98 -4.37
C THR A 109 2.76 7.03 -5.21
N HIS A 110 3.83 6.45 -4.72
CA HIS A 110 5.03 6.30 -5.52
C HIS A 110 4.81 5.36 -6.72
N ASP A 111 3.96 4.34 -6.59
CA ASP A 111 3.85 3.25 -7.58
C ASP A 111 2.57 3.24 -8.38
N TYR A 112 1.53 3.92 -7.95
CA TYR A 112 0.24 3.92 -8.64
C TYR A 112 -0.58 5.18 -8.33
N THR A 113 -1.52 5.46 -9.23
CA THR A 113 -2.55 6.49 -9.05
C THR A 113 -3.92 5.84 -9.19
N GLY A 114 -4.80 6.04 -8.21
CA GLY A 114 -6.13 5.45 -8.18
C GLY A 114 -7.24 6.48 -8.12
N TYR A 115 -8.33 6.22 -8.85
CA TYR A 115 -9.55 7.02 -8.85
C TYR A 115 -10.71 6.13 -8.46
N TYR A 116 -11.61 6.60 -7.61
CA TYR A 116 -12.73 5.78 -7.18
C TYR A 116 -14.04 6.56 -7.02
N GLN A 117 -15.13 5.83 -7.20
CA GLN A 117 -16.48 6.31 -6.97
C GLN A 117 -17.27 5.24 -6.21
N ASP A 118 -17.97 5.68 -5.18
CA ASP A 118 -18.95 4.88 -4.47
C ASP A 118 -20.34 5.36 -4.86
N VAL A 119 -21.15 4.49 -5.46
CA VAL A 119 -22.48 4.85 -5.98
C VAL A 119 -23.48 3.71 -5.78
N ALA A 120 -24.77 4.01 -5.93
CA ALA A 120 -25.79 2.98 -6.08
C ALA A 120 -25.53 2.12 -7.33
N VAL A 121 -25.86 0.84 -7.28
CA VAL A 121 -25.53 -0.14 -8.34
C VAL A 121 -26.09 0.25 -9.71
N ASP A 122 -27.27 0.87 -9.77
CA ASP A 122 -27.90 1.35 -11.00
C ASP A 122 -27.16 2.54 -11.65
N ARG A 123 -26.21 3.15 -10.94
CA ARG A 123 -25.37 4.25 -11.42
C ARG A 123 -24.02 3.79 -11.99
N LEU A 124 -23.66 2.52 -11.82
CA LEU A 124 -22.40 1.97 -12.34
C LEU A 124 -22.18 2.27 -13.83
N PRO A 125 -23.17 2.10 -14.74
CA PRO A 125 -22.96 2.44 -16.16
C PRO A 125 -22.58 3.92 -16.39
N THR A 126 -23.15 4.82 -15.60
CA THR A 126 -22.82 6.27 -15.67
C THR A 126 -21.38 6.52 -15.28
N VAL A 127 -20.94 5.92 -14.16
CA VAL A 127 -19.57 6.07 -13.65
C VAL A 127 -18.56 5.49 -14.63
N MET A 128 -18.78 4.27 -15.12
CA MET A 128 -17.90 3.63 -16.10
C MET A 128 -17.75 4.45 -17.37
N ARG A 129 -18.84 5.02 -17.88
CA ARG A 129 -18.79 5.91 -19.04
C ARG A 129 -17.96 7.17 -18.77
N MET A 130 -18.13 7.78 -17.60
CA MET A 130 -17.41 9.00 -17.21
C MET A 130 -15.91 8.73 -17.03
N GLU A 131 -15.56 7.62 -16.40
CA GLU A 131 -14.16 7.20 -16.23
C GLU A 131 -13.50 6.83 -17.56
N ALA A 132 -14.19 6.11 -18.42
CA ALA A 132 -13.71 5.79 -19.76
C ALA A 132 -13.46 7.05 -20.59
N ASP A 133 -14.33 8.06 -20.48
CA ASP A 133 -14.17 9.34 -21.17
C ASP A 133 -12.92 10.08 -20.67
N ARG A 134 -12.70 10.21 -19.36
CA ARG A 134 -11.50 10.89 -18.85
C ARG A 134 -10.20 10.08 -19.06
N MET A 135 -10.27 8.74 -19.14
CA MET A 135 -9.12 7.92 -19.53
C MET A 135 -8.65 8.23 -20.96
N ALA A 136 -9.57 8.57 -21.86
CA ALA A 136 -9.28 8.74 -23.27
C ALA A 136 -9.17 10.22 -23.71
N ASN A 137 -9.95 11.11 -23.10
CA ASN A 137 -10.30 12.42 -23.66
C ASN A 137 -10.02 13.59 -22.73
N LEU A 138 -9.09 13.46 -21.77
CA LEU A 138 -8.72 14.57 -20.90
C LEU A 138 -8.29 15.80 -21.71
N ARG A 139 -8.86 16.95 -21.41
CA ARG A 139 -8.54 18.24 -22.03
C ARG A 139 -8.02 19.22 -21.00
N LEU A 140 -6.78 19.63 -21.18
CA LEU A 140 -6.12 20.62 -20.33
C LEU A 140 -5.73 21.85 -21.16
N THR A 141 -5.89 23.00 -20.53
CA THR A 141 -5.40 24.29 -21.03
C THR A 141 -4.67 25.00 -19.90
N ASP A 142 -3.83 25.95 -20.22
CA ASP A 142 -3.13 26.74 -19.20
C ASP A 142 -4.12 27.45 -18.24
N ALA A 143 -5.21 27.97 -18.78
CA ALA A 143 -6.25 28.66 -18.01
C ALA A 143 -6.92 27.77 -16.94
N VAL A 144 -6.99 26.45 -17.17
CA VAL A 144 -7.57 25.48 -16.24
C VAL A 144 -6.51 24.91 -15.29
N ALA A 145 -5.32 24.68 -15.81
CA ALA A 145 -4.26 23.99 -15.09
C ALA A 145 -3.51 24.89 -14.11
N ARG A 146 -3.25 26.14 -14.50
CA ARG A 146 -2.48 27.08 -13.66
C ARG A 146 -3.10 27.37 -12.29
N PRO A 147 -4.42 27.65 -12.17
CA PRO A 147 -5.04 27.80 -10.86
C PRO A 147 -4.94 26.53 -10.00
N GLU A 148 -4.96 25.34 -10.63
CA GLU A 148 -4.83 24.08 -9.89
C GLU A 148 -3.43 23.83 -9.38
N LEU A 149 -2.42 24.31 -10.07
CA LEU A 149 -1.04 24.27 -9.56
C LEU A 149 -0.91 25.08 -8.25
N ASP A 150 -1.60 26.23 -8.16
CA ASP A 150 -1.65 27.02 -6.92
C ASP A 150 -2.37 26.24 -5.80
N VAL A 151 -3.39 25.44 -6.11
CA VAL A 151 -4.06 24.55 -5.15
C VAL A 151 -3.09 23.48 -4.64
N VAL A 152 -2.32 22.83 -5.53
CA VAL A 152 -1.30 21.85 -5.13
C VAL A 152 -0.21 22.49 -4.25
N LEU A 153 0.24 23.69 -4.58
CA LEU A 153 1.20 24.42 -3.75
C LEU A 153 0.63 24.77 -2.37
N GLU A 154 -0.65 25.14 -2.28
CA GLU A 154 -1.30 25.41 -1.00
C GLU A 154 -1.51 24.12 -0.19
N GLU A 155 -1.83 23.02 -0.85
CA GLU A 155 -1.90 21.70 -0.21
C GLU A 155 -0.54 21.31 0.37
N ARG A 156 0.56 21.46 -0.40
CA ARG A 156 1.90 21.22 0.10
C ARG A 156 2.21 22.09 1.31
N ARG A 157 1.90 23.39 1.22
CA ARG A 157 2.10 24.32 2.34
C ARG A 157 1.33 23.87 3.58
N SER A 158 0.07 23.46 3.42
CA SER A 158 -0.79 23.03 4.52
C SER A 158 -0.34 21.70 5.14
N ARG A 159 -0.02 20.69 4.30
CA ARG A 159 0.26 19.32 4.75
C ARG A 159 1.73 19.06 5.13
N ILE A 160 2.66 19.81 4.53
CA ILE A 160 4.10 19.59 4.71
C ILE A 160 4.75 20.80 5.36
N ASP A 161 4.74 21.97 4.70
CA ASP A 161 5.60 23.09 5.09
C ASP A 161 5.20 23.71 6.43
N ASN A 162 3.90 23.68 6.75
CA ASN A 162 3.37 24.15 8.02
C ASN A 162 3.39 23.10 9.14
N GLU A 163 3.66 21.84 8.82
CA GLU A 163 3.64 20.73 9.78
C GLU A 163 5.06 20.21 10.07
N PRO A 164 5.63 20.54 11.25
CA PRO A 164 7.01 20.16 11.58
C PRO A 164 7.30 18.69 11.47
N SER A 165 6.35 17.83 11.83
CA SER A 165 6.47 16.36 11.72
C SER A 165 6.57 15.90 10.28
N SER A 166 5.77 16.48 9.38
CA SER A 166 5.78 16.14 7.96
C SER A 166 7.07 16.62 7.27
N ARG A 167 7.56 17.82 7.64
CA ARG A 167 8.86 18.32 7.14
C ARG A 167 10.02 17.41 7.54
N LEU A 168 10.05 16.97 8.80
CA LEU A 168 11.10 16.09 9.28
C LEU A 168 10.96 14.69 8.64
N TYR A 169 9.73 14.21 8.44
CA TYR A 169 9.47 12.96 7.74
C TYR A 169 9.99 13.01 6.30
N GLU A 170 9.69 14.09 5.55
CA GLU A 170 10.17 14.28 4.17
C GLU A 170 11.71 14.23 4.09
N GLN A 171 12.40 14.91 5.02
CA GLN A 171 13.86 14.89 5.10
C GLN A 171 14.41 13.49 5.46
N ALA A 172 13.72 12.78 6.37
CA ALA A 172 14.13 11.45 6.77
C ALA A 172 13.91 10.42 5.65
N GLN A 173 12.85 10.57 4.85
CA GLN A 173 12.58 9.73 3.69
C GLN A 173 13.63 9.95 2.59
N ALA A 174 14.00 11.21 2.33
CA ALA A 174 15.07 11.55 1.39
C ALA A 174 16.46 11.06 1.86
N ALA A 175 16.69 10.95 3.17
CA ALA A 175 17.91 10.36 3.71
C ALA A 175 17.89 8.83 3.71
N LEU A 176 16.69 8.21 3.76
CA LEU A 176 16.52 6.76 3.71
C LEU A 176 16.71 6.22 2.29
N PHE A 177 16.24 6.94 1.28
CA PHE A 177 16.39 6.58 -0.12
C PHE A 177 17.26 7.61 -0.82
N ILE A 178 18.58 7.36 -0.83
CA ILE A 178 19.60 8.30 -1.32
C ILE A 178 19.51 8.49 -2.84
N HIS A 179 19.17 7.43 -3.55
CA HIS A 179 19.13 7.41 -5.01
C HIS A 179 17.78 6.98 -5.59
N HIS A 180 17.08 6.12 -4.88
CA HIS A 180 15.79 5.61 -5.31
C HIS A 180 14.71 6.71 -5.27
N PRO A 181 13.80 6.77 -6.27
CA PRO A 181 12.75 7.81 -6.33
C PRO A 181 11.77 7.80 -5.13
N TYR A 182 11.75 6.78 -4.31
CA TYR A 182 10.98 6.78 -3.05
C TYR A 182 11.49 7.80 -2.01
N GLY A 183 12.68 8.36 -2.20
CA GLY A 183 13.17 9.50 -1.44
C GLY A 183 12.56 10.85 -1.85
N ILE A 184 11.83 10.90 -2.97
CA ILE A 184 11.15 12.11 -3.45
C ILE A 184 9.72 12.12 -2.92
N PRO A 185 9.24 13.24 -2.35
CA PRO A 185 7.86 13.30 -1.86
C PRO A 185 6.85 13.16 -3.00
N VAL A 186 5.79 12.41 -2.78
CA VAL A 186 4.73 12.19 -3.80
C VAL A 186 4.11 13.49 -4.29
N ILE A 187 3.93 14.46 -3.39
CA ILE A 187 3.43 15.79 -3.77
C ILE A 187 4.46 16.60 -4.59
N GLY A 188 5.73 16.19 -4.58
CA GLY A 188 6.84 16.86 -5.24
C GLY A 188 7.60 17.86 -4.36
N TRP A 189 8.82 18.21 -4.78
CA TRP A 189 9.58 19.31 -4.20
C TRP A 189 9.00 20.66 -4.62
N GLU A 190 8.82 21.60 -3.70
CA GLU A 190 8.21 22.91 -4.00
C GLU A 190 8.85 23.64 -5.22
N PRO A 191 10.19 23.72 -5.37
CA PRO A 191 10.78 24.36 -6.55
C PRO A 191 10.43 23.69 -7.88
N GLU A 192 10.29 22.35 -7.87
CA GLU A 192 9.94 21.59 -9.07
C GLU A 192 8.45 21.74 -9.38
N ILE A 193 7.56 21.68 -8.38
CA ILE A 193 6.13 21.94 -8.56
C ILE A 193 5.91 23.32 -9.19
N ARG A 194 6.59 24.36 -8.71
CA ARG A 194 6.48 25.72 -9.27
C ARG A 194 6.89 25.81 -10.74
N ALA A 195 7.75 24.90 -11.19
CA ALA A 195 8.24 24.86 -12.57
C ALA A 195 7.40 23.94 -13.48
N LEU A 196 6.38 23.24 -12.94
CA LEU A 196 5.46 22.43 -13.74
C LEU A 196 4.50 23.32 -14.54
N ASP A 197 4.09 22.81 -15.69
CA ASP A 197 3.00 23.34 -16.49
C ASP A 197 2.04 22.25 -16.94
N TYR A 198 0.97 22.65 -17.65
CA TYR A 198 -0.02 21.68 -18.13
C TYR A 198 0.53 20.76 -19.22
N GLN A 199 1.62 21.14 -19.92
CA GLN A 199 2.27 20.31 -20.92
C GLN A 199 2.98 19.12 -20.27
N ASP A 200 3.62 19.34 -19.11
CA ASP A 200 4.22 18.28 -18.31
C ASP A 200 3.17 17.24 -17.91
N ALA A 201 2.04 17.69 -17.39
CA ALA A 201 0.94 16.83 -16.99
C ALA A 201 0.32 16.08 -18.20
N LEU A 202 0.14 16.75 -19.34
CA LEU A 202 -0.34 16.10 -20.55
C LEU A 202 0.66 15.08 -21.12
N ALA A 203 1.94 15.37 -21.04
CA ALA A 203 2.97 14.42 -21.45
C ALA A 203 2.93 13.16 -20.58
N PHE A 204 2.82 13.33 -19.27
CA PHE A 204 2.68 12.22 -18.31
C PHE A 204 1.41 11.41 -18.57
N TYR A 205 0.25 12.08 -18.75
CA TYR A 205 -1.02 11.43 -19.11
C TYR A 205 -0.92 10.63 -20.41
N ARG A 206 -0.37 11.21 -21.47
CA ARG A 206 -0.23 10.54 -22.76
C ARG A 206 0.70 9.35 -22.72
N THR A 207 1.70 9.37 -21.84
CA THR A 207 2.66 8.29 -21.68
C THR A 207 2.08 7.12 -20.91
N TRP A 208 1.35 7.38 -19.83
CA TRP A 208 1.05 6.37 -18.84
C TRP A 208 -0.42 5.98 -18.70
N TYR A 209 -1.37 6.90 -19.01
CA TYR A 209 -2.80 6.66 -18.81
C TYR A 209 -3.41 5.97 -20.03
N ALA A 210 -3.24 4.65 -20.08
CA ALA A 210 -3.70 3.78 -21.16
C ALA A 210 -4.44 2.57 -20.58
N PRO A 211 -5.41 1.97 -21.30
CA PRO A 211 -6.15 0.80 -20.80
C PRO A 211 -5.22 -0.39 -20.50
N ASN A 212 -4.19 -0.61 -21.29
CA ASN A 212 -3.19 -1.67 -21.07
C ASN A 212 -2.15 -1.34 -19.98
N ASN A 213 -2.28 -0.21 -19.29
CA ASN A 213 -1.50 0.16 -18.08
C ASN A 213 -2.45 0.47 -16.92
N ALA A 214 -3.65 -0.11 -16.93
CA ALA A 214 -4.64 0.12 -15.91
C ALA A 214 -5.37 -1.16 -15.51
N THR A 215 -5.88 -1.15 -14.27
CA THR A 215 -6.80 -2.16 -13.75
C THR A 215 -8.06 -1.46 -13.27
N VAL A 216 -9.23 -1.98 -13.64
CA VAL A 216 -10.51 -1.59 -13.07
C VAL A 216 -10.90 -2.62 -12.03
N VAL A 217 -11.16 -2.18 -10.80
CA VAL A 217 -11.68 -3.05 -9.73
C VAL A 217 -13.06 -2.57 -9.34
N ILE A 218 -14.04 -3.47 -9.39
CA ILE A 218 -15.43 -3.17 -9.04
C ILE A 218 -15.85 -4.10 -7.90
N ALA A 219 -16.24 -3.52 -6.77
CA ALA A 219 -16.69 -4.28 -5.61
C ALA A 219 -18.11 -3.87 -5.23
N GLY A 220 -19.01 -4.82 -5.04
CA GLY A 220 -20.39 -4.54 -4.61
C GLY A 220 -21.44 -5.45 -5.21
N ALA A 221 -22.68 -4.96 -5.32
CA ALA A 221 -23.85 -5.73 -5.70
C ALA A 221 -23.93 -6.00 -7.22
N VAL A 222 -22.83 -6.52 -7.77
CA VAL A 222 -22.69 -6.88 -9.19
C VAL A 222 -21.91 -8.18 -9.33
N THR A 223 -22.14 -8.88 -10.44
CA THR A 223 -21.36 -10.04 -10.85
C THR A 223 -20.45 -9.73 -12.04
N ALA A 224 -19.50 -10.58 -12.33
CA ALA A 224 -18.66 -10.44 -13.53
C ALA A 224 -19.51 -10.50 -14.82
N ALA A 225 -20.63 -11.23 -14.82
CA ALA A 225 -21.55 -11.29 -15.96
C ALA A 225 -22.27 -9.96 -16.20
N ASP A 226 -22.59 -9.21 -15.14
CA ASP A 226 -23.19 -7.87 -15.23
C ASP A 226 -22.16 -6.82 -15.69
N VAL A 227 -20.94 -6.93 -15.20
CA VAL A 227 -19.88 -5.93 -15.46
C VAL A 227 -19.26 -6.08 -16.84
N LYS A 228 -19.07 -7.30 -17.32
CA LYS A 228 -18.35 -7.55 -18.58
C LYS A 228 -18.91 -6.79 -19.79
N PRO A 229 -20.21 -6.83 -20.09
CA PRO A 229 -20.77 -6.09 -21.23
C PRO A 229 -20.61 -4.56 -21.06
N LEU A 230 -20.70 -4.04 -19.84
CA LEU A 230 -20.47 -2.62 -19.57
C LEU A 230 -19.01 -2.22 -19.80
N ALA A 231 -18.08 -3.06 -19.35
CA ALA A 231 -16.65 -2.84 -19.55
C ALA A 231 -16.28 -2.90 -21.04
N GLU A 232 -16.81 -3.86 -21.80
CA GLU A 232 -16.64 -3.95 -23.25
C GLU A 232 -17.24 -2.73 -23.97
N GLN A 233 -18.40 -2.24 -23.52
CA GLN A 233 -19.06 -1.09 -24.11
C GLN A 233 -18.30 0.23 -23.89
N TYR A 234 -17.83 0.50 -22.66
CA TYR A 234 -17.27 1.81 -22.30
C TYR A 234 -15.75 1.86 -22.45
N TYR A 235 -15.04 0.84 -21.97
CA TYR A 235 -13.57 0.80 -22.02
C TYR A 235 -13.04 0.09 -23.27
N GLY A 236 -13.78 -0.88 -23.82
CA GLY A 236 -13.35 -1.63 -25.00
C GLY A 236 -12.94 -0.80 -26.21
N PRO A 237 -13.64 0.32 -26.55
CA PRO A 237 -13.28 1.19 -27.67
C PRO A 237 -12.00 1.98 -27.48
N ILE A 238 -11.46 2.11 -26.26
CA ILE A 238 -10.22 2.86 -25.99
C ILE A 238 -9.03 2.06 -26.49
N ALA A 239 -8.26 2.64 -27.41
CA ALA A 239 -7.11 1.96 -27.98
C ALA A 239 -5.98 1.75 -26.96
N ALA A 240 -5.37 0.57 -26.97
CA ALA A 240 -4.10 0.34 -26.28
C ALA A 240 -3.01 1.24 -26.86
N ARG A 241 -2.05 1.64 -26.02
CA ARG A 241 -0.90 2.47 -26.42
C ARG A 241 0.40 1.83 -25.96
N PRO A 242 1.53 2.08 -26.65
CA PRO A 242 2.84 1.75 -26.10
C PRO A 242 3.04 2.47 -24.78
N VAL A 243 3.33 1.71 -23.72
CA VAL A 243 3.68 2.24 -22.40
C VAL A 243 5.11 1.83 -22.10
N PRO A 244 5.98 2.75 -21.65
CA PRO A 244 7.35 2.39 -21.32
C PRO A 244 7.40 1.43 -20.13
N ALA A 245 8.46 0.60 -20.09
CA ALA A 245 8.72 -0.20 -18.91
C ALA A 245 9.05 0.71 -17.71
N ARG A 246 8.54 0.36 -16.55
CA ARG A 246 8.88 1.04 -15.29
C ARG A 246 10.31 0.66 -14.91
N VAL A 247 11.18 1.65 -14.79
CA VAL A 247 12.58 1.46 -14.42
C VAL A 247 12.79 2.00 -13.02
N ARG A 248 13.27 1.15 -12.12
CA ARG A 248 13.70 1.55 -10.79
C ARG A 248 15.22 1.53 -10.73
N VAL A 249 15.81 2.61 -10.22
CA VAL A 249 17.23 2.68 -9.96
C VAL A 249 17.53 1.98 -8.64
N ALA A 250 18.60 1.18 -8.60
CA ALA A 250 18.97 0.48 -7.39
C ALA A 250 19.37 1.48 -6.30
N GLU A 251 18.86 1.26 -5.08
CA GLU A 251 19.31 1.99 -3.91
C GLU A 251 20.71 1.50 -3.52
N PRO A 252 21.70 2.39 -3.32
CA PRO A 252 23.01 1.98 -2.87
C PRO A 252 22.97 1.46 -1.43
N GLU A 253 23.91 0.58 -1.08
CA GLU A 253 24.03 0.11 0.28
C GLU A 253 24.34 1.26 1.25
N HIS A 254 23.62 1.33 2.35
CA HIS A 254 23.87 2.29 3.41
C HIS A 254 25.08 1.81 4.24
N VAL A 255 26.08 2.68 4.37
CA VAL A 255 27.33 2.36 5.08
C VAL A 255 27.46 3.10 6.42
N ALA A 256 26.51 3.97 6.75
CA ALA A 256 26.53 4.74 8.00
C ALA A 256 25.10 5.12 8.43
N ALA A 257 24.90 5.18 9.75
CA ALA A 257 23.67 5.71 10.32
C ALA A 257 23.54 7.22 10.08
N VAL A 258 22.32 7.66 9.81
CA VAL A 258 21.96 9.09 9.68
C VAL A 258 21.10 9.51 10.85
N ARG A 259 21.39 10.69 11.43
CA ARG A 259 20.59 11.28 12.48
C ARG A 259 20.14 12.67 12.08
N LEU A 260 18.83 12.88 12.08
CA LEU A 260 18.19 14.17 11.81
C LEU A 260 17.51 14.68 13.08
N GLU A 261 17.78 15.92 13.44
CA GLU A 261 17.14 16.56 14.59
C GLU A 261 16.55 17.90 14.18
N MET A 262 15.31 18.11 14.54
CA MET A 262 14.60 19.38 14.30
C MET A 262 13.97 19.89 15.59
N THR A 263 14.03 21.20 15.79
CA THR A 263 13.37 21.87 16.91
C THR A 263 12.30 22.81 16.35
N SER A 264 11.11 22.82 16.98
CA SER A 264 10.01 23.69 16.55
C SER A 264 9.24 24.21 17.78
N ASP A 265 8.80 25.47 17.72
CA ASP A 265 7.89 26.09 18.66
C ASP A 265 6.42 25.65 18.47
N ARG A 266 6.13 25.02 17.33
CA ARG A 266 4.80 24.50 17.00
C ARG A 266 4.51 23.14 17.60
N VAL A 267 5.51 22.43 18.15
CA VAL A 267 5.33 21.13 18.80
C VAL A 267 5.48 21.24 20.31
N ARG A 268 4.69 20.46 21.02
CA ARG A 268 4.71 20.41 22.50
C ARG A 268 5.38 19.16 23.04
N GLU A 269 5.40 18.11 22.25
CA GLU A 269 5.93 16.81 22.62
C GLU A 269 7.03 16.39 21.65
N ARG A 270 7.90 15.53 22.12
CA ARG A 270 8.94 14.94 21.27
C ARG A 270 8.32 13.83 20.43
N SER A 271 8.69 13.75 19.16
CA SER A 271 8.46 12.56 18.35
C SER A 271 9.80 12.03 17.82
N TRP A 272 9.91 10.72 17.83
CA TRP A 272 11.11 10.00 17.45
C TRP A 272 10.73 8.90 16.45
N ALA A 273 11.56 8.69 15.43
CA ALA A 273 11.40 7.55 14.54
C ALA A 273 12.76 7.05 14.03
N ARG A 274 12.87 5.73 13.84
CA ARG A 274 14.00 5.07 13.20
C ARG A 274 13.50 4.23 12.04
N ARG A 275 14.12 4.42 10.88
CA ARG A 275 13.74 3.79 9.61
C ARG A 275 14.88 2.97 9.08
N TYR A 276 14.53 1.86 8.46
CA TYR A 276 15.44 0.93 7.81
C TYR A 276 14.94 0.66 6.40
N VAL A 277 15.81 0.64 5.40
CA VAL A 277 15.45 0.07 4.10
C VAL A 277 15.18 -1.42 4.29
N ALA A 278 14.11 -1.90 3.74
CA ALA A 278 13.66 -3.28 3.90
C ALA A 278 13.26 -3.89 2.54
N PRO A 279 13.37 -5.21 2.35
CA PRO A 279 12.81 -5.88 1.18
C PRO A 279 11.29 -5.70 1.16
N SER A 280 10.69 -5.81 -0.02
CA SER A 280 9.24 -5.89 -0.19
C SER A 280 8.85 -7.30 -0.67
N HIS A 281 7.57 -7.50 -1.02
CA HIS A 281 7.13 -8.71 -1.72
C HIS A 281 7.72 -8.84 -3.13
N HIS A 282 8.27 -7.75 -3.70
CA HIS A 282 8.66 -7.65 -5.09
C HIS A 282 10.16 -7.36 -5.30
N ALA A 283 10.85 -6.91 -4.26
CA ALA A 283 12.26 -6.52 -4.34
C ALA A 283 13.08 -6.92 -3.11
N GLY A 284 14.37 -7.14 -3.32
CA GLY A 284 15.29 -7.59 -2.27
C GLY A 284 15.09 -9.06 -1.89
N ALA A 285 15.32 -9.39 -0.61
CA ALA A 285 15.10 -10.71 -0.04
C ALA A 285 13.59 -10.93 0.25
N THR A 286 12.81 -11.18 -0.79
CA THR A 286 11.33 -11.22 -0.77
C THR A 286 10.77 -12.26 0.20
N GLU A 287 11.52 -13.33 0.51
CA GLU A 287 11.18 -14.35 1.51
C GLU A 287 11.05 -13.77 2.93
N LEU A 288 11.63 -12.60 3.20
CA LEU A 288 11.53 -11.93 4.49
C LEU A 288 10.28 -11.07 4.63
N ALA A 289 9.51 -10.85 3.57
CA ALA A 289 8.38 -9.91 3.61
C ALA A 289 7.29 -10.33 4.60
N TYR A 290 6.84 -11.59 4.58
CA TYR A 290 5.85 -12.07 5.57
C TYR A 290 6.41 -12.10 7.01
N PRO A 291 7.65 -12.58 7.25
CA PRO A 291 8.28 -12.44 8.56
C PRO A 291 8.37 -11.01 9.07
N LEU A 292 8.67 -10.02 8.21
CA LEU A 292 8.73 -8.60 8.58
C LEU A 292 7.36 -8.01 8.93
N GLN A 293 6.29 -8.42 8.25
CA GLN A 293 4.92 -8.03 8.63
C GLN A 293 4.60 -8.50 10.06
N LEU A 294 4.92 -9.75 10.38
CA LEU A 294 4.74 -10.29 11.73
C LEU A 294 5.67 -9.64 12.76
N LEU A 295 6.91 -9.32 12.36
CA LEU A 295 7.83 -8.59 13.23
C LEU A 295 7.30 -7.20 13.58
N ALA A 296 6.73 -6.46 12.62
CA ALA A 296 6.11 -5.15 12.87
C ALA A 296 4.94 -5.29 13.85
N GLU A 297 4.08 -6.29 13.67
CA GLU A 297 2.96 -6.57 14.57
C GLU A 297 3.42 -6.94 15.98
N ILE A 298 4.43 -7.81 16.12
CA ILE A 298 4.99 -8.21 17.42
C ILE A 298 5.62 -7.02 18.14
N LEU A 299 6.38 -6.19 17.41
CA LEU A 299 7.07 -5.05 18.00
C LEU A 299 6.13 -3.91 18.36
N GLY A 300 5.17 -3.56 17.47
CA GLY A 300 4.40 -2.33 17.58
C GLY A 300 2.90 -2.43 17.31
N GLY A 301 2.33 -3.62 17.12
CA GLY A 301 0.92 -3.85 16.77
C GLY A 301 -0.07 -3.64 17.93
N GLY A 302 0.08 -2.56 18.71
CA GLY A 302 -0.86 -2.18 19.76
C GLY A 302 -0.36 -2.39 21.19
N GLU A 303 -1.31 -2.34 22.15
CA GLU A 303 -0.99 -2.29 23.58
C GLU A 303 -0.29 -3.55 24.12
N THR A 304 -0.49 -4.69 23.48
CA THR A 304 0.11 -5.98 23.88
C THR A 304 1.45 -6.26 23.18
N SER A 305 1.91 -5.34 22.33
CA SER A 305 3.16 -5.46 21.59
C SER A 305 4.38 -5.38 22.52
N ARG A 306 5.49 -5.95 22.07
CA ARG A 306 6.73 -6.05 22.87
C ARG A 306 7.26 -4.68 23.28
N LEU A 307 7.37 -3.75 22.32
CA LEU A 307 7.88 -2.41 22.60
C LEU A 307 6.94 -1.59 23.49
N ASN A 308 5.61 -1.74 23.34
CA ASN A 308 4.67 -1.08 24.23
C ASN A 308 4.84 -1.57 25.66
N ARG A 309 4.93 -2.86 25.87
CA ARG A 309 5.16 -3.43 27.18
C ARG A 309 6.46 -2.94 27.79
N ALA A 310 7.59 -3.06 27.07
CA ALA A 310 8.89 -2.68 27.60
C ALA A 310 9.01 -1.17 27.84
N LEU A 311 8.69 -0.33 26.83
CA LEU A 311 9.01 1.09 26.86
C LEU A 311 7.91 1.96 27.52
N VAL A 312 6.64 1.55 27.42
CA VAL A 312 5.51 2.33 27.95
C VAL A 312 5.14 1.86 29.36
N ILE A 313 5.08 0.54 29.59
CA ILE A 313 4.59 -0.04 30.84
C ILE A 313 5.73 -0.26 31.84
N ASP A 314 6.78 -0.98 31.46
CA ASP A 314 7.84 -1.43 32.39
C ASP A 314 8.86 -0.30 32.63
N HIS A 315 9.54 0.19 31.61
CA HIS A 315 10.55 1.25 31.73
C HIS A 315 9.96 2.66 31.84
N LYS A 316 8.74 2.88 31.36
CA LYS A 316 8.01 4.17 31.39
C LYS A 316 8.79 5.32 30.73
N VAL A 317 9.57 5.02 29.70
CA VAL A 317 10.39 5.98 28.93
C VAL A 317 9.66 6.55 27.72
N ALA A 318 8.58 5.91 27.27
CA ALA A 318 7.73 6.37 26.17
C ALA A 318 6.28 6.56 26.62
N ALA A 319 5.55 7.48 25.99
CA ALA A 319 4.11 7.62 26.10
C ALA A 319 3.39 6.70 25.12
N SER A 320 3.98 6.50 23.92
CA SER A 320 3.51 5.57 22.90
C SER A 320 4.69 5.08 22.06
N VAL A 321 4.53 3.91 21.46
CA VAL A 321 5.47 3.31 20.53
C VAL A 321 4.71 2.43 19.54
N GLY A 322 5.18 2.35 18.30
CA GLY A 322 4.66 1.50 17.26
C GLY A 322 5.74 1.08 16.27
N ALA A 323 5.39 0.14 15.43
CA ALA A 323 6.22 -0.30 14.31
C ALA A 323 5.33 -0.50 13.09
N ASP A 324 5.86 -0.19 11.91
CA ASP A 324 5.22 -0.35 10.62
C ASP A 324 6.18 -0.92 9.59
N TYR A 325 5.65 -1.62 8.59
CA TYR A 325 6.42 -2.18 7.50
C TYR A 325 5.69 -2.09 6.17
N GLU A 326 6.31 -1.45 5.20
CA GLU A 326 5.79 -1.28 3.83
C GLU A 326 6.15 -2.48 2.94
N ALA A 327 5.33 -3.52 2.98
CA ALA A 327 5.59 -4.78 2.27
C ALA A 327 5.23 -4.76 0.78
N THR A 328 4.32 -3.87 0.34
CA THR A 328 3.62 -3.98 -0.95
C THR A 328 4.10 -3.00 -2.01
N GLN A 329 5.22 -2.34 -1.80
CA GLN A 329 5.84 -1.48 -2.81
C GLN A 329 6.40 -2.29 -3.98
N LEU A 330 6.47 -1.68 -5.17
CA LEU A 330 7.03 -2.32 -6.37
C LEU A 330 8.53 -2.61 -6.23
N ASP A 331 9.24 -1.77 -5.44
CA ASP A 331 10.66 -1.95 -5.13
C ASP A 331 10.84 -2.08 -3.61
N LEU A 332 12.04 -1.81 -3.08
CA LEU A 332 12.33 -1.88 -1.65
C LEU A 332 11.35 -1.05 -0.84
N GLY A 333 10.93 -1.58 0.29
CA GLY A 333 10.11 -0.88 1.26
C GLY A 333 10.92 -0.30 2.41
N SER A 334 10.21 0.10 3.46
CA SER A 334 10.81 0.55 4.71
C SER A 334 10.22 -0.17 5.92
N PHE A 335 11.06 -0.41 6.94
CA PHE A 335 10.63 -0.81 8.26
C PHE A 335 10.86 0.36 9.22
N THR A 336 9.80 0.81 9.88
CA THR A 336 9.84 2.01 10.73
C THR A 336 9.42 1.69 12.16
N ILE A 337 10.21 2.15 13.13
CA ILE A 337 9.82 2.19 14.55
C ILE A 337 9.63 3.65 14.90
N PHE A 338 8.51 3.98 15.52
CA PHE A 338 8.17 5.34 15.91
C PHE A 338 7.70 5.40 17.37
N ALA A 339 7.97 6.50 18.04
CA ALA A 339 7.62 6.66 19.45
C ALA A 339 7.46 8.13 19.84
N ASN A 340 6.72 8.34 20.91
CA ASN A 340 6.67 9.60 21.66
C ASN A 340 7.36 9.40 23.01
N PRO A 341 8.65 9.77 23.17
CA PRO A 341 9.33 9.70 24.48
C PRO A 341 8.61 10.56 25.51
N ARG A 342 8.47 10.06 26.75
CA ARG A 342 7.78 10.81 27.81
C ARG A 342 8.48 12.15 28.09
N PRO A 343 7.73 13.20 28.48
CA PRO A 343 8.31 14.43 29.01
C PRO A 343 9.28 14.14 30.17
N GLY A 344 10.46 14.78 30.14
CA GLY A 344 11.50 14.55 31.15
C GLY A 344 12.40 13.33 30.92
N THR A 345 12.04 12.43 30.02
CA THR A 345 12.94 11.29 29.66
C THR A 345 14.14 11.79 28.84
N GLU A 346 15.34 11.43 29.25
CA GLU A 346 16.52 11.62 28.41
C GLU A 346 16.46 10.74 27.16
N ILE A 347 16.64 11.34 25.96
CA ILE A 347 16.56 10.60 24.69
C ILE A 347 17.50 9.43 24.65
N ALA A 348 18.73 9.59 25.17
CA ALA A 348 19.69 8.50 25.26
C ALA A 348 19.22 7.35 26.16
N ALA A 349 18.43 7.63 27.19
CA ALA A 349 17.87 6.55 28.04
C ALA A 349 16.74 5.80 27.32
N PHE A 350 15.86 6.52 26.60
CA PHE A 350 14.86 5.92 25.75
C PHE A 350 15.50 5.03 24.66
N GLU A 351 16.49 5.58 23.93
CA GLU A 351 17.17 4.82 22.86
C GLU A 351 17.89 3.58 23.40
N ARG A 352 18.56 3.66 24.55
CA ARG A 352 19.17 2.47 25.16
C ARG A 352 18.16 1.38 25.50
N ALA A 353 16.98 1.75 26.01
CA ALA A 353 15.93 0.78 26.32
C ALA A 353 15.37 0.15 25.04
N LEU A 354 15.12 0.95 24.00
CA LEU A 354 14.70 0.46 22.70
C LEU A 354 15.75 -0.49 22.09
N ASP A 355 17.01 -0.06 22.05
CA ASP A 355 18.10 -0.84 21.46
C ASP A 355 18.32 -2.17 22.19
N ALA A 356 18.04 -2.23 23.50
CA ALA A 356 18.08 -3.48 24.25
C ALA A 356 17.00 -4.45 23.75
N GLU A 357 15.77 -3.98 23.55
CA GLU A 357 14.69 -4.82 23.02
C GLU A 357 14.94 -5.27 21.57
N LEU A 358 15.47 -4.39 20.71
CA LEU A 358 15.81 -4.76 19.34
C LEU A 358 16.94 -5.78 19.29
N ARG A 359 17.97 -5.65 20.16
CA ARG A 359 19.02 -6.67 20.29
C ARG A 359 18.43 -8.00 20.73
N HIS A 360 17.54 -7.99 21.73
CA HIS A 360 16.88 -9.21 22.23
C HIS A 360 16.12 -9.93 21.09
N VAL A 361 15.37 -9.19 20.27
CA VAL A 361 14.69 -9.79 19.11
C VAL A 361 15.68 -10.36 18.08
N ARG A 362 16.76 -9.66 17.80
CA ARG A 362 17.80 -10.15 16.86
C ARG A 362 18.52 -11.40 17.37
N ASP A 363 18.82 -11.43 18.67
CA ASP A 363 19.68 -12.47 19.27
C ASP A 363 18.88 -13.71 19.69
N ASP A 364 17.75 -13.50 20.37
CA ASP A 364 16.93 -14.56 20.96
C ASP A 364 15.67 -14.87 20.14
N GLY A 365 15.23 -13.92 19.29
CA GLY A 365 14.05 -14.06 18.46
C GLY A 365 12.75 -13.67 19.17
N VAL A 366 11.66 -14.29 18.73
CA VAL A 366 10.32 -14.09 19.27
C VAL A 366 9.81 -15.39 19.87
N THR A 367 8.94 -15.30 20.89
CA THR A 367 8.33 -16.49 21.47
C THR A 367 7.21 -17.04 20.59
N ALA A 368 6.89 -18.32 20.76
CA ALA A 368 5.77 -18.96 20.06
C ALA A 368 4.44 -18.26 20.33
N ASP A 369 4.23 -17.76 21.55
CA ASP A 369 3.02 -17.06 21.96
C ASP A 369 2.89 -15.67 21.31
N GLU A 370 4.01 -14.92 21.19
CA GLU A 370 4.02 -13.63 20.49
C GLU A 370 3.68 -13.82 19.02
N LEU A 371 4.31 -14.81 18.38
CA LEU A 371 4.04 -15.12 16.98
C LEU A 371 2.60 -15.58 16.75
N ALA A 372 2.06 -16.43 17.63
CA ALA A 372 0.68 -16.91 17.52
C ALA A 372 -0.32 -15.75 17.64
N ARG A 373 -0.11 -14.83 18.61
CA ARG A 373 -0.96 -13.64 18.76
C ARG A 373 -0.88 -12.73 17.53
N ALA A 374 0.32 -12.43 17.03
CA ALA A 374 0.50 -11.58 15.86
C ALA A 374 -0.19 -12.16 14.62
N LYS A 375 -0.06 -13.47 14.38
CA LYS A 375 -0.77 -14.15 13.29
C LYS A 375 -2.28 -13.99 13.43
N LEU A 376 -2.81 -14.24 14.62
CA LEU A 376 -4.26 -14.11 14.89
C LEU A 376 -4.75 -12.67 14.66
N GLN A 377 -4.00 -11.66 15.12
CA GLN A 377 -4.36 -10.26 14.97
C GLN A 377 -4.38 -9.84 13.50
N LEU A 378 -3.35 -10.17 12.72
CA LEU A 378 -3.28 -9.87 11.30
C LEU A 378 -4.37 -10.60 10.50
N GLN A 379 -4.62 -11.88 10.78
CA GLN A 379 -5.69 -12.65 10.13
C GLN A 379 -7.09 -12.12 10.50
N ALA A 380 -7.30 -11.72 11.75
CA ALA A 380 -8.56 -11.11 12.17
C ALA A 380 -8.81 -9.75 11.46
N ALA A 381 -7.77 -8.93 11.29
CA ALA A 381 -7.88 -7.68 10.54
C ALA A 381 -8.32 -7.90 9.09
N THR A 382 -7.89 -9.01 8.45
CA THR A 382 -8.35 -9.39 7.11
C THR A 382 -9.85 -9.73 7.10
N VAL A 383 -10.35 -10.42 8.13
CA VAL A 383 -11.78 -10.73 8.24
C VAL A 383 -12.62 -9.45 8.35
N TYR A 384 -12.17 -8.47 9.15
CA TYR A 384 -12.84 -7.16 9.23
C TYR A 384 -12.79 -6.39 7.90
N ALA A 385 -11.71 -6.54 7.12
CA ALA A 385 -11.63 -5.92 5.79
C ALA A 385 -12.71 -6.42 4.81
N LEU A 386 -13.25 -7.65 5.01
CA LEU A 386 -14.35 -8.19 4.20
C LEU A 386 -15.67 -7.42 4.37
N ASP A 387 -15.84 -6.69 5.46
CA ASP A 387 -17.03 -5.87 5.69
C ASP A 387 -17.01 -4.55 4.91
N SER A 388 -15.86 -4.16 4.38
CA SER A 388 -15.67 -2.95 3.58
C SER A 388 -15.51 -3.28 2.09
N LEU A 389 -16.42 -2.80 1.25
CA LEU A 389 -16.29 -2.93 -0.22
C LEU A 389 -15.02 -2.26 -0.74
N THR A 390 -14.71 -1.08 -0.21
CA THR A 390 -13.52 -0.31 -0.59
C THR A 390 -12.22 -1.00 -0.19
N ALA A 391 -12.17 -1.72 0.94
CA ALA A 391 -10.95 -2.40 1.38
C ALA A 391 -10.53 -3.50 0.40
N GLY A 392 -11.44 -4.36 -0.03
CA GLY A 392 -11.14 -5.41 -1.01
C GLY A 392 -10.66 -4.83 -2.35
N ALA A 393 -11.35 -3.80 -2.84
CA ALA A 393 -10.96 -3.12 -4.08
C ALA A 393 -9.58 -2.44 -3.97
N ARG A 394 -9.26 -1.84 -2.81
CA ARG A 394 -7.95 -1.24 -2.55
C ARG A 394 -6.84 -2.28 -2.46
N THR A 395 -7.05 -3.35 -1.72
CA THR A 395 -6.05 -4.41 -1.55
C THR A 395 -5.67 -5.05 -2.88
N ILE A 396 -6.68 -5.43 -3.69
CA ILE A 396 -6.43 -6.05 -5.00
C ILE A 396 -5.83 -5.05 -5.99
N GLY A 397 -6.37 -3.83 -6.04
CA GLY A 397 -5.85 -2.79 -6.94
C GLY A 397 -4.40 -2.42 -6.64
N ALA A 398 -4.04 -2.26 -5.37
CA ALA A 398 -2.66 -2.01 -4.95
C ALA A 398 -1.73 -3.18 -5.34
N ALA A 399 -2.11 -4.42 -5.01
CA ALA A 399 -1.31 -5.60 -5.34
C ALA A 399 -1.05 -5.71 -6.86
N LEU A 400 -2.10 -5.57 -7.68
CA LEU A 400 -1.96 -5.64 -9.14
C LEU A 400 -1.14 -4.47 -9.72
N SER A 401 -1.16 -3.30 -9.07
CA SER A 401 -0.40 -2.12 -9.50
C SER A 401 1.08 -2.18 -9.16
N THR A 402 1.46 -3.05 -8.22
CA THR A 402 2.85 -3.21 -7.75
C THR A 402 3.48 -4.53 -8.19
N GLY A 403 2.86 -5.27 -9.12
CA GLY A 403 3.42 -6.51 -9.68
C GLY A 403 2.97 -7.79 -8.96
N GLY A 404 2.12 -7.68 -7.95
CA GLY A 404 1.47 -8.83 -7.30
C GLY A 404 0.33 -9.40 -8.13
N THR A 405 -0.24 -10.49 -7.66
CA THR A 405 -1.34 -11.21 -8.30
C THR A 405 -2.55 -11.31 -7.37
N ILE A 406 -3.71 -11.64 -7.93
CA ILE A 406 -4.91 -11.99 -7.14
C ILE A 406 -4.60 -13.16 -6.19
N ASP A 407 -3.87 -14.16 -6.67
CA ASP A 407 -3.49 -15.32 -5.86
C ASP A 407 -2.58 -14.96 -4.69
N ASP A 408 -1.73 -13.93 -4.83
CA ASP A 408 -0.91 -13.45 -3.72
C ASP A 408 -1.77 -12.86 -2.60
N VAL A 409 -2.83 -12.13 -2.97
CA VAL A 409 -3.78 -11.57 -2.00
C VAL A 409 -4.60 -12.68 -1.34
N GLU A 410 -5.11 -13.62 -2.12
CA GLU A 410 -5.94 -14.71 -1.63
C GLU A 410 -5.17 -15.72 -0.74
N ALA A 411 -3.89 -15.96 -1.03
CA ALA A 411 -3.02 -16.84 -0.27
C ALA A 411 -2.36 -16.17 0.95
N TRP A 412 -2.54 -14.86 1.14
CA TRP A 412 -1.87 -14.11 2.21
C TRP A 412 -2.12 -14.69 3.62
N PRO A 413 -3.36 -15.10 4.02
CA PRO A 413 -3.60 -15.67 5.35
C PRO A 413 -2.81 -16.96 5.60
N ASP A 414 -2.69 -17.82 4.60
CA ASP A 414 -1.95 -19.06 4.69
C ASP A 414 -0.46 -18.82 4.78
N ARG A 415 0.06 -17.87 3.99
CA ARG A 415 1.49 -17.48 4.00
C ARG A 415 1.89 -16.88 5.33
N ILE A 416 1.07 -15.99 5.91
CA ILE A 416 1.27 -15.47 7.28
C ILE A 416 1.21 -16.61 8.31
N GLY A 417 0.24 -17.52 8.15
CA GLY A 417 0.09 -18.69 9.02
C GLY A 417 1.31 -19.61 9.03
N ALA A 418 2.01 -19.73 7.91
CA ALA A 418 3.16 -20.62 7.75
C ALA A 418 4.49 -20.08 8.32
N VAL A 419 4.60 -18.80 8.63
CA VAL A 419 5.85 -18.19 9.15
C VAL A 419 6.26 -18.81 10.48
N THR A 420 7.56 -19.06 10.65
CA THR A 420 8.15 -19.62 11.88
C THR A 420 8.87 -18.56 12.74
N PRO A 421 9.11 -18.80 14.03
CA PRO A 421 9.89 -17.88 14.87
C PRO A 421 11.31 -17.63 14.33
N GLU A 422 11.94 -18.65 13.75
CA GLU A 422 13.29 -18.57 13.17
C GLU A 422 13.31 -17.62 11.96
N GLN A 423 12.26 -17.63 11.14
CA GLN A 423 12.13 -16.71 10.01
C GLN A 423 11.95 -15.26 10.48
N VAL A 424 11.17 -15.02 11.53
CA VAL A 424 11.01 -13.68 12.12
C VAL A 424 12.35 -13.18 12.70
N ARG A 425 13.09 -14.06 13.39
CA ARG A 425 14.44 -13.74 13.88
C ARG A 425 15.41 -13.43 12.74
N ALA A 426 15.38 -14.21 11.67
CA ALA A 426 16.22 -13.98 10.49
C ALA A 426 15.90 -12.62 9.84
N ALA A 427 14.64 -12.28 9.73
CA ALA A 427 14.17 -10.99 9.21
C ALA A 427 14.63 -9.81 10.11
N ALA A 428 14.51 -9.95 11.43
CA ALA A 428 15.01 -8.94 12.37
C ALA A 428 16.52 -8.71 12.22
N ARG A 429 17.30 -9.77 12.08
CA ARG A 429 18.77 -9.68 11.86
C ARG A 429 19.14 -9.05 10.53
N ALA A 430 18.36 -9.30 9.50
CA ALA A 430 18.63 -8.78 8.17
C ALA A 430 18.33 -7.27 8.07
N VAL A 431 17.29 -6.78 8.75
CA VAL A 431 16.76 -5.43 8.55
C VAL A 431 17.11 -4.47 9.69
N LEU A 432 16.99 -4.90 10.96
CA LEU A 432 17.19 -3.99 12.11
C LEU A 432 18.68 -3.78 12.40
N LYS A 433 19.38 -3.10 11.48
CA LYS A 433 20.80 -2.76 11.58
C LYS A 433 20.97 -1.30 11.99
N ASP A 434 21.42 -1.06 13.20
CA ASP A 434 21.50 0.28 13.79
C ASP A 434 22.50 1.18 13.06
N ASP A 435 23.54 0.61 12.44
CA ASP A 435 24.62 1.28 11.71
C ASP A 435 24.23 1.75 10.30
N THR A 436 23.05 1.36 9.80
CA THR A 436 22.51 1.75 8.50
C THR A 436 21.15 2.46 8.61
N ALA A 437 20.68 2.73 9.82
CA ALA A 437 19.38 3.30 10.07
C ALA A 437 19.35 4.83 9.92
N VAL A 438 18.18 5.36 9.54
CA VAL A 438 17.88 6.80 9.59
C VAL A 438 17.02 7.08 10.82
N THR A 439 17.59 7.80 11.79
CA THR A 439 16.87 8.23 13.00
C THR A 439 16.48 9.70 12.90
N SER A 440 15.23 10.02 13.18
CA SER A 440 14.71 11.39 13.21
C SER A 440 14.11 11.72 14.58
N LEU A 441 14.39 12.93 15.08
CA LEU A 441 13.92 13.43 16.36
C LEU A 441 13.38 14.86 16.20
N LEU A 442 12.09 15.03 16.44
CA LEU A 442 11.47 16.34 16.56
C LEU A 442 11.36 16.73 18.04
N LYS A 443 11.79 17.94 18.36
CA LYS A 443 11.81 18.47 19.74
C LYS A 443 11.02 19.78 19.83
N PRO A 444 10.30 20.01 20.95
CA PRO A 444 9.78 21.35 21.23
C PRO A 444 10.94 22.35 21.40
N ALA A 445 10.74 23.57 20.95
CA ALA A 445 11.61 24.68 21.36
C ALA A 445 11.55 24.80 22.89
N ARG A 446 12.70 24.95 23.54
CA ARG A 446 12.69 25.22 24.98
C ARG A 446 11.85 26.47 25.21
N THR A 447 10.76 26.37 25.95
CA THR A 447 10.15 27.54 26.59
C THR A 447 11.19 28.06 27.55
N SER A 448 11.70 29.28 27.23
CA SER A 448 12.60 30.05 28.10
C SER A 448 11.96 30.32 29.44
#